data_bdd4ca505f45dfb07b056e0e47d41cae
#
_entry.id   bdd4ca505f45dfb07b056e0e47d41cae
#
_cell.length_a   1.000
_cell.length_b   1.000
_cell.length_c   1.000
_cell.angle_alpha   90.00
_cell.angle_beta   90.00
_cell.angle_gamma   90.00
#
_symmetry.space_group_name_H-M   'P 1'
#
loop_
_entity.id
_entity.type
_entity.pdbx_description
1 polymer ?
#
loop_
_entity_poly.entity_id
_entity_poly.type
_entity_poly.pdbx_seq_one_letter_code
_entity_poly.pdbx_strand_id
1 'polypeptide(L)'
;VLRITQHRYYEKEFARSLEIPTVDYIHIEDNTDVEIDKVYLMKTLRFGYDGKGQKKIFKKEEIEKQTILEELIELDKEISVVAVKDKYEVQIIAVVENEHRNNILYRSKVPTSATTEQESLAIEYTKKILDNIEYYGVLTVEFFISNGKVIFNEIAPRVHNSGHITMQSATKSQF
;
A
#
# COMPACT_ATOMS: atom_id res chain seq x y z
N VAL A 1 8.07 13.89 -1.94
CA VAL A 1 7.68 12.48 -2.19
C VAL A 1 8.44 11.54 -1.29
N LEU A 2 9.76 11.36 -1.43
CA LEU A 2 10.54 10.34 -0.71
C LEU A 2 10.39 10.40 0.82
N ARG A 3 10.27 11.59 1.41
CA ARG A 3 10.04 11.72 2.85
C ARG A 3 8.75 11.01 3.29
N ILE A 4 7.70 11.05 2.48
CA ILE A 4 6.41 10.40 2.74
C ILE A 4 6.53 8.91 2.46
N THR A 5 6.89 8.53 1.24
CA THR A 5 6.81 7.16 0.74
C THR A 5 7.91 6.21 1.25
N GLN A 6 8.94 6.72 1.95
CA GLN A 6 9.97 5.92 2.60
C GLN A 6 9.73 5.70 4.09
N HIS A 7 8.57 6.11 4.61
CA HIS A 7 8.30 6.04 6.03
C HIS A 7 6.82 5.70 6.28
N ARG A 8 6.54 4.48 6.71
CA ARG A 8 5.18 3.93 6.82
C ARG A 8 4.22 4.80 7.63
N TYR A 9 4.66 5.40 8.71
CA TYR A 9 3.82 6.33 9.49
C TYR A 9 3.44 7.57 8.67
N TYR A 10 4.41 8.25 8.04
CA TYR A 10 4.12 9.44 7.25
C TYR A 10 3.26 9.12 6.02
N GLU A 11 3.43 7.96 5.44
CA GLU A 11 2.63 7.48 4.31
C GLU A 11 1.16 7.29 4.70
N LYS A 12 0.89 6.68 5.86
CA LYS A 12 -0.46 6.51 6.37
C LYS A 12 -1.10 7.82 6.83
N GLU A 13 -0.35 8.69 7.52
CA GLU A 13 -0.83 10.03 7.88
C GLU A 13 -1.17 10.85 6.63
N PHE A 14 -0.37 10.76 5.58
CA PHE A 14 -0.65 11.40 4.31
C PHE A 14 -1.95 10.85 3.67
N ALA A 15 -2.13 9.54 3.63
CA ALA A 15 -3.36 8.94 3.13
C ALA A 15 -4.58 9.39 3.94
N ARG A 16 -4.48 9.40 5.29
CA ARG A 16 -5.54 9.88 6.18
C ARG A 16 -5.85 11.36 5.99
N SER A 17 -4.85 12.20 5.77
CA SER A 17 -5.04 13.63 5.49
C SER A 17 -5.82 13.87 4.18
N LEU A 18 -5.81 12.90 3.29
CA LEU A 18 -6.61 12.87 2.06
C LEU A 18 -7.94 12.13 2.23
N GLU A 19 -8.35 11.80 3.45
CA GLU A 19 -9.56 11.02 3.74
C GLU A 19 -9.59 9.64 3.04
N ILE A 20 -8.42 9.05 2.79
CA ILE A 20 -8.28 7.71 2.23
C ILE A 20 -8.21 6.71 3.40
N PRO A 21 -9.09 5.71 3.45
CA PRO A 21 -9.09 4.72 4.53
C PRO A 21 -7.77 3.95 4.61
N THR A 22 -7.25 3.77 5.82
CA THR A 22 -6.10 2.92 6.15
C THR A 22 -6.52 1.89 7.19
N VAL A 23 -5.76 0.81 7.35
CA VAL A 23 -5.89 -0.02 8.55
C VAL A 23 -5.61 0.83 9.79
N ASP A 24 -6.22 0.49 10.92
CA ASP A 24 -5.89 1.14 12.19
C ASP A 24 -4.49 0.74 12.63
N TYR A 25 -3.78 1.70 13.21
CA TYR A 25 -2.38 1.49 13.59
C TYR A 25 -1.98 2.32 14.80
N ILE A 26 -0.91 1.86 15.45
CA ILE A 26 -0.23 2.54 16.55
C ILE A 26 1.21 2.82 16.12
N HIS A 27 1.63 4.08 16.19
CA HIS A 27 3.02 4.46 15.93
C HIS A 27 3.87 4.25 17.18
N ILE A 28 4.92 3.48 17.08
CA ILE A 28 5.83 3.16 18.19
C ILE A 28 7.10 3.99 18.09
N GLU A 29 7.20 4.92 19.00
CA GLU A 29 8.41 5.70 19.28
C GLU A 29 9.11 5.20 20.55
N ASP A 30 10.21 5.87 20.96
CA ASP A 30 11.06 5.39 22.07
C ASP A 30 10.34 5.26 23.42
N ASN A 31 9.30 6.04 23.67
CA ASN A 31 8.57 6.08 24.94
C ASN A 31 7.08 5.72 24.81
N THR A 32 6.68 5.08 23.72
CA THR A 32 5.27 4.69 23.51
C THR A 32 4.94 3.51 24.43
N ASP A 33 4.02 3.72 25.34
CA ASP A 33 3.44 2.66 26.16
C ASP A 33 2.16 2.15 25.51
N VAL A 34 2.12 0.86 25.18
CA VAL A 34 1.01 0.22 24.46
C VAL A 34 0.61 -1.06 25.16
N GLU A 35 -0.69 -1.24 25.36
CA GLU A 35 -1.26 -2.52 25.74
C GLU A 35 -1.58 -3.34 24.48
N ILE A 36 -1.23 -4.62 24.51
CA ILE A 36 -1.52 -5.56 23.42
C ILE A 36 -2.75 -6.38 23.83
N ASP A 37 -3.89 -6.01 23.28
CA ASP A 37 -5.20 -6.65 23.50
C ASP A 37 -5.60 -7.63 22.39
N LYS A 38 -4.87 -7.59 21.27
CA LYS A 38 -5.08 -8.44 20.09
C LYS A 38 -3.77 -8.67 19.33
N VAL A 39 -3.84 -9.45 18.27
CA VAL A 39 -2.66 -9.66 17.38
C VAL A 39 -2.49 -8.46 16.45
N TYR A 40 -1.27 -7.94 16.40
CA TYR A 40 -0.88 -6.87 15.48
C TYR A 40 0.16 -7.36 14.47
N LEU A 41 0.20 -6.71 13.31
CA LEU A 41 1.31 -6.82 12.36
C LEU A 41 2.25 -5.65 12.61
N MET A 42 3.37 -5.92 13.29
CA MET A 42 4.43 -4.94 13.45
C MET A 42 5.21 -4.80 12.14
N LYS A 43 5.45 -3.58 11.70
CA LYS A 43 6.25 -3.26 10.52
C LYS A 43 7.30 -2.21 10.88
N THR A 44 8.52 -2.36 10.37
CA THR A 44 9.54 -1.31 10.48
C THR A 44 9.08 -0.06 9.76
N LEU A 45 9.40 1.12 10.31
CA LEU A 45 9.03 2.39 9.69
C LEU A 45 9.71 2.61 8.35
N ARG A 46 10.91 2.04 8.16
CA ARG A 46 11.73 2.17 6.95
C ARG A 46 12.33 0.83 6.55
N PHE A 47 12.77 0.73 5.29
CA PHE A 47 13.53 -0.40 4.74
C PHE A 47 12.82 -1.75 4.73
N GLY A 48 11.49 -1.79 4.91
CA GLY A 48 10.71 -3.01 4.72
C GLY A 48 10.43 -3.25 3.23
N TYR A 49 10.65 -4.47 2.75
CA TYR A 49 10.36 -4.92 1.38
C TYR A 49 10.16 -6.43 1.34
N ASP A 50 9.38 -6.93 0.40
CA ASP A 50 9.14 -8.37 0.17
C ASP A 50 8.89 -9.16 1.48
N GLY A 51 8.05 -8.61 2.35
CA GLY A 51 7.74 -9.20 3.66
C GLY A 51 8.82 -9.08 4.73
N LYS A 52 9.99 -8.52 4.42
CA LYS A 52 11.03 -8.22 5.41
C LYS A 52 10.64 -7.00 6.24
N GLY A 53 11.04 -7.01 7.51
CA GLY A 53 10.73 -5.94 8.44
C GLY A 53 9.26 -5.96 8.89
N GLN A 54 8.58 -7.12 8.81
CA GLN A 54 7.24 -7.30 9.39
C GLN A 54 7.15 -8.60 10.19
N LYS A 55 6.42 -8.57 11.30
CA LYS A 55 6.25 -9.68 12.22
C LYS A 55 4.90 -9.58 12.92
N LYS A 56 4.17 -10.70 13.04
CA LYS A 56 3.02 -10.75 13.93
C LYS A 56 3.48 -10.74 15.37
N ILE A 57 2.87 -9.91 16.21
CA ILE A 57 3.14 -9.83 17.64
C ILE A 57 1.90 -10.16 18.44
N PHE A 58 2.11 -10.82 19.57
CA PHE A 58 1.09 -11.31 20.47
C PHE A 58 1.26 -10.75 21.89
N LYS A 59 2.43 -10.15 22.18
CA LYS A 59 2.81 -9.67 23.51
C LYS A 59 3.59 -8.37 23.41
N LYS A 60 3.49 -7.53 24.44
CA LYS A 60 4.15 -6.23 24.53
C LYS A 60 5.68 -6.33 24.41
N GLU A 61 6.27 -7.38 24.99
CA GLU A 61 7.72 -7.58 24.97
C GLU A 61 8.30 -7.86 23.58
N GLU A 62 7.44 -8.14 22.60
CA GLU A 62 7.81 -8.36 21.20
C GLU A 62 7.89 -7.07 20.38
N ILE A 63 7.48 -5.92 20.96
CA ILE A 63 7.44 -4.64 20.28
C ILE A 63 8.86 -4.10 20.15
N GLU A 64 9.21 -3.76 18.92
CA GLU A 64 10.48 -3.10 18.58
C GLU A 64 10.24 -1.59 18.37
N LYS A 65 11.23 -0.78 18.70
CA LYS A 65 11.22 0.67 18.48
C LYS A 65 11.28 0.99 16.99
N GLN A 66 10.84 2.19 16.63
CA GLN A 66 10.81 2.66 15.24
C GLN A 66 9.97 1.73 14.33
N THR A 67 8.81 1.34 14.82
CA THR A 67 7.85 0.47 14.14
C THR A 67 6.45 1.07 14.14
N ILE A 68 5.58 0.46 13.37
CA ILE A 68 4.15 0.69 13.37
C ILE A 68 3.45 -0.64 13.62
N LEU A 69 2.45 -0.64 14.50
CA LEU A 69 1.60 -1.81 14.75
C LEU A 69 0.31 -1.63 13.99
N GLU A 70 0.11 -2.41 12.96
CA GLU A 70 -1.13 -2.41 12.18
C GLU A 70 -2.08 -3.49 12.68
N GLU A 71 -3.37 -3.17 12.75
CA GLU A 71 -4.39 -4.19 12.98
C GLU A 71 -4.38 -5.23 11.85
N LEU A 72 -4.54 -6.50 12.22
CA LEU A 72 -4.81 -7.54 11.24
C LEU A 72 -6.26 -7.42 10.78
N ILE A 73 -6.44 -7.23 9.49
CA ILE A 73 -7.76 -7.23 8.86
C ILE A 73 -7.99 -8.54 8.12
N GLU A 74 -9.25 -8.92 7.96
CA GLU A 74 -9.62 -10.00 7.06
C GLU A 74 -9.40 -9.53 5.63
N LEU A 75 -8.51 -10.19 4.91
CA LEU A 75 -8.09 -9.79 3.59
C LEU A 75 -8.85 -10.59 2.53
N ASP A 76 -9.73 -9.91 1.78
CA ASP A 76 -10.42 -10.52 0.63
C ASP A 76 -9.48 -10.58 -0.58
N LYS A 77 -8.82 -9.46 -0.89
CA LYS A 77 -7.92 -9.28 -2.04
C LYS A 77 -6.88 -8.21 -1.79
N GLU A 78 -5.82 -8.26 -2.58
CA GLU A 78 -4.87 -7.16 -2.75
C GLU A 78 -4.91 -6.68 -4.19
N ILE A 79 -5.00 -5.37 -4.39
CA ILE A 79 -4.94 -4.75 -5.71
C ILE A 79 -3.91 -3.63 -5.74
N SER A 80 -3.29 -3.43 -6.90
CA SER A 80 -2.38 -2.32 -7.15
C SER A 80 -2.90 -1.48 -8.30
N VAL A 81 -2.84 -0.17 -8.17
CA VAL A 81 -3.07 0.77 -9.26
C VAL A 81 -1.72 1.27 -9.75
N VAL A 82 -1.35 0.89 -10.97
CA VAL A 82 -0.13 1.38 -11.63
C VAL A 82 -0.49 2.62 -12.43
N ALA A 83 0.15 3.74 -12.10
CA ALA A 83 -0.12 5.03 -12.72
C ALA A 83 1.18 5.72 -13.15
N VAL A 84 1.08 6.64 -14.08
CA VAL A 84 2.13 7.57 -14.45
C VAL A 84 1.59 8.99 -14.40
N LYS A 85 2.39 9.90 -13.87
CA LYS A 85 2.09 11.33 -13.88
C LYS A 85 3.19 12.07 -14.63
N ASP A 86 2.79 12.88 -15.56
CA ASP A 86 3.64 13.91 -16.14
C ASP A 86 3.17 15.31 -15.71
N LYS A 87 3.70 16.36 -16.35
CA LYS A 87 3.32 17.75 -16.03
C LYS A 87 1.91 18.14 -16.47
N TYR A 88 1.24 17.30 -17.25
CA TYR A 88 -0.06 17.61 -17.86
C TYR A 88 -1.19 16.75 -17.26
N GLU A 89 -0.95 15.46 -17.04
CA GLU A 89 -1.98 14.52 -16.67
C GLU A 89 -1.50 13.34 -15.81
N VAL A 90 -2.46 12.67 -15.19
CA VAL A 90 -2.29 11.36 -14.56
C VAL A 90 -2.94 10.30 -15.45
N GLN A 91 -2.16 9.33 -15.91
CA GLN A 91 -2.64 8.17 -16.66
C GLN A 91 -2.61 6.92 -15.80
N ILE A 92 -3.72 6.19 -15.76
CA ILE A 92 -3.77 4.85 -15.16
C ILE A 92 -3.34 3.84 -16.22
N ILE A 93 -2.29 3.08 -15.93
CA ILE A 93 -1.78 2.05 -16.83
C ILE A 93 -2.54 0.75 -16.63
N ALA A 94 -2.72 0.32 -15.37
CA ALA A 94 -3.42 -0.90 -15.02
C ALA A 94 -3.93 -0.89 -13.58
N VAL A 95 -5.02 -1.63 -13.35
CA VAL A 95 -5.39 -2.14 -12.02
C VAL A 95 -5.08 -3.63 -12.02
N VAL A 96 -4.33 -4.07 -11.02
CA VAL A 96 -3.74 -5.42 -10.97
C VAL A 96 -4.13 -6.08 -9.67
N GLU A 97 -4.66 -7.29 -9.72
CA GLU A 97 -4.87 -8.12 -8.54
C GLU A 97 -3.61 -8.91 -8.22
N ASN A 98 -3.19 -8.91 -6.96
CA ASN A 98 -1.97 -9.52 -6.49
C ASN A 98 -2.27 -10.69 -5.56
N GLU A 99 -1.56 -11.79 -5.76
CA GLU A 99 -1.52 -12.92 -4.85
C GLU A 99 -0.13 -13.00 -4.22
N HIS A 100 -0.07 -12.90 -2.90
CA HIS A 100 1.19 -13.07 -2.14
C HIS A 100 1.25 -14.47 -1.52
N ARG A 101 2.43 -15.06 -1.51
CA ARG A 101 2.75 -16.29 -0.78
C ARG A 101 3.97 -16.07 0.07
N ASN A 102 3.87 -16.35 1.35
CA ASN A 102 4.94 -16.06 2.32
C ASN A 102 5.42 -14.60 2.25
N ASN A 103 4.48 -13.66 2.09
CA ASN A 103 4.71 -12.22 1.94
C ASN A 103 5.53 -11.81 0.69
N ILE A 104 5.67 -12.68 -0.29
CA ILE A 104 6.32 -12.39 -1.57
C ILE A 104 5.25 -12.42 -2.65
N LEU A 105 5.27 -11.44 -3.55
CA LEU A 105 4.37 -11.42 -4.71
C LEU A 105 4.60 -12.68 -5.57
N TYR A 106 3.58 -13.52 -5.62
CA TYR A 106 3.62 -14.78 -6.36
C TYR A 106 3.00 -14.65 -7.75
N ARG A 107 1.86 -13.96 -7.85
CA ARG A 107 1.12 -13.81 -9.10
C ARG A 107 0.43 -12.46 -9.17
N SER A 108 0.48 -11.84 -10.34
CA SER A 108 -0.32 -10.67 -10.72
C SER A 108 -1.32 -11.05 -11.81
N LYS A 109 -2.54 -10.52 -11.75
CA LYS A 109 -3.64 -10.87 -12.63
C LYS A 109 -4.37 -9.62 -13.13
N VAL A 110 -4.67 -9.59 -14.42
CA VAL A 110 -5.52 -8.63 -15.12
C VAL A 110 -6.45 -9.42 -16.06
N PRO A 111 -7.75 -9.18 -16.13
CA PRO A 111 -8.52 -8.29 -15.26
C PRO A 111 -8.55 -8.78 -13.81
N THR A 112 -8.83 -7.88 -12.89
CA THR A 112 -9.01 -8.23 -11.48
C THR A 112 -10.35 -8.93 -11.26
N SER A 113 -10.53 -9.52 -10.08
CA SER A 113 -11.84 -10.00 -9.62
C SER A 113 -12.51 -9.02 -8.62
N ALA A 114 -11.94 -7.83 -8.46
CA ALA A 114 -12.57 -6.74 -7.73
C ALA A 114 -13.81 -6.24 -8.48
N THR A 115 -14.75 -5.63 -7.76
CA THR A 115 -15.91 -5.01 -8.43
C THR A 115 -15.49 -3.72 -9.15
N THR A 116 -16.28 -3.29 -10.11
CA THR A 116 -16.05 -2.03 -10.84
C THR A 116 -15.99 -0.83 -9.89
N GLU A 117 -16.80 -0.84 -8.83
CA GLU A 117 -16.82 0.20 -7.80
C GLU A 117 -15.52 0.22 -7.00
N GLN A 118 -14.99 -0.96 -6.64
CA GLN A 118 -13.72 -1.08 -5.91
C GLN A 118 -12.54 -0.62 -6.76
N GLU A 119 -12.48 -1.02 -8.04
CA GLU A 119 -11.46 -0.54 -8.97
C GLU A 119 -11.55 0.98 -9.17
N SER A 120 -12.74 1.51 -9.38
CA SER A 120 -12.97 2.95 -9.58
C SER A 120 -12.52 3.75 -8.35
N LEU A 121 -12.83 3.27 -7.15
CA LEU A 121 -12.44 3.92 -5.90
C LEU A 121 -10.92 3.88 -5.69
N ALA A 122 -10.26 2.75 -5.98
CA ALA A 122 -8.80 2.64 -5.92
C ALA A 122 -8.11 3.59 -6.90
N ILE A 123 -8.67 3.76 -8.11
CA ILE A 123 -8.19 4.73 -9.11
C ILE A 123 -8.38 6.15 -8.60
N GLU A 124 -9.54 6.47 -8.03
CA GLU A 124 -9.83 7.80 -7.45
C GLU A 124 -8.82 8.14 -6.34
N TYR A 125 -8.60 7.23 -5.41
CA TYR A 125 -7.61 7.39 -4.34
C TYR A 125 -6.19 7.59 -4.89
N THR A 126 -5.82 6.82 -5.91
CA THR A 126 -4.50 6.96 -6.55
C THR A 126 -4.33 8.33 -7.21
N LYS A 127 -5.36 8.84 -7.89
CA LYS A 127 -5.35 10.19 -8.47
C LYS A 127 -5.26 11.24 -7.37
N LYS A 128 -6.05 11.12 -6.31
CA LYS A 128 -6.03 12.03 -5.16
C LYS A 128 -4.64 12.10 -4.50
N ILE A 129 -3.95 10.96 -4.38
CA ILE A 129 -2.56 10.89 -3.92
C ILE A 129 -1.64 11.66 -4.89
N LEU A 130 -1.70 11.35 -6.18
CA LEU A 130 -0.84 11.97 -7.20
C LEU A 130 -1.07 13.48 -7.34
N ASP A 131 -2.29 13.96 -7.13
CA ASP A 131 -2.61 15.39 -7.19
C ASP A 131 -2.05 16.16 -5.99
N ASN A 132 -1.83 15.48 -4.86
CA ASN A 132 -1.34 16.08 -3.63
C ASN A 132 0.14 15.80 -3.33
N ILE A 133 0.86 15.19 -4.27
CA ILE A 133 2.33 15.04 -4.20
C ILE A 133 3.00 15.68 -5.41
N GLU A 134 4.13 16.34 -5.17
CA GLU A 134 5.01 16.83 -6.23
C GLU A 134 5.87 15.68 -6.75
N TYR A 135 5.35 14.96 -7.75
CA TYR A 135 5.98 13.78 -8.33
C TYR A 135 5.66 13.66 -9.81
N TYR A 136 6.67 13.30 -10.59
CA TYR A 136 6.55 12.95 -12.01
C TYR A 136 7.21 11.59 -12.25
N GLY A 137 6.54 10.73 -12.96
CA GLY A 137 7.01 9.38 -13.26
C GLY A 137 5.99 8.29 -12.91
N VAL A 138 6.46 7.05 -12.88
CA VAL A 138 5.66 5.88 -12.54
C VAL A 138 5.51 5.76 -11.03
N LEU A 139 4.27 5.53 -10.60
CA LEU A 139 3.93 5.30 -9.20
C LEU A 139 2.91 4.17 -9.12
N THR A 140 3.05 3.33 -8.12
CA THR A 140 2.06 2.29 -7.82
C THR A 140 1.52 2.53 -6.42
N VAL A 141 0.20 2.45 -6.26
CA VAL A 141 -0.46 2.44 -4.96
C VAL A 141 -1.06 1.06 -4.73
N GLU A 142 -0.77 0.48 -3.59
CA GLU A 142 -1.36 -0.79 -3.16
C GLU A 142 -2.53 -0.58 -2.23
N PHE A 143 -3.57 -1.39 -2.43
CA PHE A 143 -4.78 -1.39 -1.63
C PHE A 143 -5.13 -2.82 -1.20
N PHE A 144 -5.64 -2.93 0.01
CA PHE A 144 -6.38 -4.09 0.47
C PHE A 144 -7.86 -3.93 0.17
N ILE A 145 -8.53 -5.03 -0.17
CA ILE A 145 -9.97 -5.12 -0.14
C ILE A 145 -10.33 -6.00 1.05
N SER A 146 -11.09 -5.45 1.99
CA SER A 146 -11.50 -6.10 3.23
C SER A 146 -12.96 -5.75 3.54
N ASN A 147 -13.81 -6.76 3.69
CA ASN A 147 -15.24 -6.57 3.92
C ASN A 147 -15.88 -5.57 2.93
N GLY A 148 -15.50 -5.70 1.66
CA GLY A 148 -15.98 -4.85 0.56
C GLY A 148 -15.37 -3.45 0.48
N LYS A 149 -14.56 -3.02 1.46
CA LYS A 149 -13.92 -1.70 1.51
C LYS A 149 -12.55 -1.72 0.85
N VAL A 150 -12.21 -0.62 0.17
CA VAL A 150 -10.86 -0.36 -0.36
C VAL A 150 -10.05 0.40 0.68
N ILE A 151 -8.94 -0.18 1.12
CA ILE A 151 -8.11 0.30 2.22
C ILE A 151 -6.69 0.49 1.70
N PHE A 152 -6.13 1.67 1.88
CA PHE A 152 -4.77 2.00 1.48
C PHE A 152 -3.74 1.15 2.25
N ASN A 153 -2.75 0.61 1.53
CA ASN A 153 -1.61 -0.11 2.10
C ASN A 153 -0.31 0.69 1.99
N GLU A 154 0.22 0.88 0.78
CA GLU A 154 1.50 1.58 0.56
C GLU A 154 1.59 2.27 -0.80
N ILE A 155 2.57 3.19 -0.93
CA ILE A 155 2.93 3.88 -2.18
C ILE A 155 4.34 3.48 -2.60
N ALA A 156 4.51 3.07 -3.84
CA ALA A 156 5.80 2.83 -4.45
C ALA A 156 6.08 3.88 -5.56
N PRO A 157 6.88 4.94 -5.30
CA PRO A 157 7.19 5.96 -6.29
C PRO A 157 8.30 5.49 -7.24
N ARG A 158 8.06 4.38 -7.93
CA ARG A 158 8.99 3.68 -8.83
C ARG A 158 8.23 2.62 -9.60
N VAL A 159 8.89 1.99 -10.58
CA VAL A 159 8.41 0.71 -11.14
C VAL A 159 8.21 -0.32 -10.02
N HIS A 160 7.15 -1.10 -10.14
CA HIS A 160 6.70 -2.03 -9.09
C HIS A 160 6.54 -3.44 -9.64
N ASN A 161 6.71 -4.45 -8.77
CA ASN A 161 6.60 -5.86 -9.16
C ASN A 161 5.24 -6.19 -9.79
N SER A 162 4.14 -5.68 -9.22
CA SER A 162 2.80 -5.87 -9.79
C SER A 162 2.64 -5.26 -11.19
N GLY A 163 3.41 -4.22 -11.51
CA GLY A 163 3.39 -3.57 -12.81
C GLY A 163 4.16 -4.32 -13.92
N HIS A 164 4.90 -5.40 -13.62
CA HIS A 164 5.60 -6.20 -14.64
C HIS A 164 4.62 -6.81 -15.65
N ILE A 165 3.39 -7.10 -15.25
CA ILE A 165 2.35 -7.59 -16.13
C ILE A 165 2.07 -6.64 -17.31
N THR A 166 2.31 -5.33 -17.13
CA THR A 166 2.06 -4.30 -18.16
C THR A 166 2.95 -4.47 -19.41
N MET A 167 4.09 -5.15 -19.28
CA MET A 167 4.98 -5.41 -20.44
C MET A 167 4.33 -6.27 -21.51
N GLN A 168 3.38 -7.13 -21.15
CA GLN A 168 2.76 -8.09 -22.05
C GLN A 168 1.26 -7.91 -22.23
N SER A 169 0.60 -7.22 -21.31
CA SER A 169 -0.86 -7.15 -21.25
C SER A 169 -1.45 -5.74 -21.37
N ALA A 170 -0.61 -4.71 -21.45
CA ALA A 170 -1.07 -3.33 -21.59
C ALA A 170 -0.51 -2.68 -22.85
N THR A 171 -1.22 -1.67 -23.37
CA THR A 171 -0.75 -0.86 -24.51
C THR A 171 0.42 0.03 -24.16
N LYS A 172 0.61 0.34 -22.88
CA LYS A 172 1.76 1.07 -22.34
C LYS A 172 2.33 0.30 -21.16
N SER A 173 3.64 0.10 -21.15
CA SER A 173 4.35 -0.52 -20.02
C SER A 173 4.66 0.54 -18.96
N GLN A 174 4.87 0.08 -17.72
CA GLN A 174 5.43 0.92 -16.66
C GLN A 174 6.92 1.29 -16.87
N PHE A 175 7.61 0.64 -17.81
CA PHE A 175 9.00 0.87 -18.16
C PHE A 175 9.15 1.83 -19.34
#